data_a865d90c167826100ebe7dd8984958ec
#
_entry.id   a865d90c167826100ebe7dd8984958ec
#
_cell.length_a   1.000
_cell.length_b   1.000
_cell.length_c   1.000
_cell.angle_alpha   90.00
_cell.angle_beta   90.00
_cell.angle_gamma   90.00
#
_symmetry.space_group_name_H-M   'P 1'
#
loop_
_entity.id
_entity.type
_entity.pdbx_description
1 polymer ?
#
loop_
_entity_poly.entity_id
_entity_poly.type
_entity_poly.pdbx_seq_one_letter_code
_entity_poly.pdbx_strand_id
1 'polypeptide(L)'
;MTTDTPSLWADAEWAAALLNLLGDRIGGVHLRASPGPVRDYWLDRVEHFSEQSHLRKIPANIPEARLLGGIDLGATLQHGKPIAETGMLGECHERIVIAAMAERLPRNTVHHLCVALDDGQLSIARDGIDTRTAARITLIAADEGTEEEFIHGALSDRLGITVNLQSIGIHGVEDDIFERGHIERARARLDDITLTEAHRVAIATLTLTLGIDSPRAALAAIQVACGAAALAGRHAVDDSDIACALRLCLIPKAARLPEVAEPEPEPTPEPEPEPEADQPEEPEPPQATEQLPSDEDRLLEAAMAQLPEGLLQQLQTRAAKVRQSSTGTSGAQHRHQQRGRPTGVFRGDHRRGGRVNILATLRAAAPWQPLRRRERGDPLRKLEIRREDIHLTRYQQRRESLTLFVVDASGSAAMQRLAEAKGAVELLLADCYVRRDQVALIAFRDEMAELLLPPTRSLVRAKKALAALPGGGATPMAAALELTRDIIERASKQGTTTQYILLTDGAANVALDGTRNREAGTRDALTAARRLAGHPVSGLVIDTAQRPQPRARDLADTLRGTYIALPKADARTLNRTIRAVSG
;
A
#
# COMPACT_ATOMS: atom_id res chain seq x y z
N MET A 1 -0.67 -4.32 -41.70
CA MET A 1 -0.48 -3.07 -40.98
C MET A 1 0.27 -3.47 -39.72
N THR A 2 1.53 -3.15 -39.64
CA THR A 2 2.36 -3.41 -38.45
C THR A 2 1.82 -2.57 -37.32
N THR A 3 1.25 -3.21 -36.30
CA THR A 3 0.83 -2.57 -35.04
C THR A 3 2.10 -2.21 -34.29
N ASP A 4 2.64 -1.01 -34.54
CA ASP A 4 3.75 -0.47 -33.78
C ASP A 4 3.27 -0.24 -32.34
N THR A 5 3.73 -1.05 -31.41
CA THR A 5 3.43 -0.89 -29.98
C THR A 5 4.07 0.42 -29.52
N PRO A 6 3.30 1.38 -28.95
CA PRO A 6 3.87 2.65 -28.54
C PRO A 6 4.96 2.43 -27.48
N SER A 7 6.04 3.18 -27.58
CA SER A 7 7.11 3.11 -26.61
C SER A 7 6.65 3.60 -25.24
N LEU A 8 7.33 3.18 -24.18
CA LEU A 8 7.03 3.65 -22.81
C LEU A 8 7.20 5.17 -22.69
N TRP A 9 8.12 5.76 -23.48
CA TRP A 9 8.29 7.21 -23.51
C TRP A 9 7.14 7.90 -24.23
N ALA A 10 6.63 7.33 -25.32
CA ALA A 10 5.45 7.86 -26.01
C ALA A 10 4.23 7.93 -25.05
N ASP A 11 4.00 6.89 -24.26
CA ASP A 11 2.93 6.92 -23.23
C ASP A 11 3.17 8.01 -22.17
N ALA A 12 4.42 8.29 -21.80
CA ALA A 12 4.76 9.37 -20.88
C ALA A 12 4.51 10.76 -21.50
N GLU A 13 4.81 10.96 -22.77
CA GLU A 13 4.51 12.20 -23.51
C GLU A 13 2.98 12.41 -23.63
N TRP A 14 2.24 11.36 -23.98
CA TRP A 14 0.78 11.41 -23.98
C TRP A 14 0.22 11.81 -22.61
N ALA A 15 0.76 11.26 -21.54
CA ALA A 15 0.34 11.59 -20.18
C ALA A 15 0.62 13.06 -19.83
N ALA A 16 1.77 13.64 -20.24
CA ALA A 16 2.10 15.03 -20.01
C ALA A 16 1.15 15.97 -20.78
N ALA A 17 0.84 15.64 -22.04
CA ALA A 17 -0.10 16.39 -22.87
C ALA A 17 -1.54 16.32 -22.31
N LEU A 18 -2.00 15.12 -21.94
CA LEU A 18 -3.33 14.90 -21.35
C LEU A 18 -3.50 15.57 -19.99
N LEU A 19 -2.45 15.58 -19.14
CA LEU A 19 -2.47 16.28 -17.88
C LEU A 19 -2.73 17.80 -18.07
N ASN A 20 -2.07 18.41 -19.04
CA ASN A 20 -2.24 19.84 -19.36
C ASN A 20 -3.58 20.15 -20.04
N LEU A 21 -4.10 19.20 -20.84
CA LEU A 21 -5.38 19.35 -21.52
C LEU A 21 -6.57 19.20 -20.57
N LEU A 22 -6.55 18.14 -19.74
CA LEU A 22 -7.69 17.75 -18.92
C LEU A 22 -7.67 18.34 -17.52
N GLY A 23 -6.47 18.61 -16.97
CA GLY A 23 -6.28 19.25 -15.67
C GLY A 23 -7.01 18.52 -14.52
N ASP A 24 -7.87 19.27 -13.83
CA ASP A 24 -8.64 18.81 -12.67
C ASP A 24 -9.71 17.75 -13.02
N ARG A 25 -10.15 17.64 -14.28
CA ARG A 25 -11.13 16.61 -14.72
C ARG A 25 -10.65 15.19 -14.43
N ILE A 26 -9.33 14.96 -14.40
CA ILE A 26 -8.69 13.68 -14.10
C ILE A 26 -7.98 13.66 -12.73
N GLY A 27 -8.04 14.75 -11.96
CA GLY A 27 -7.38 14.90 -10.67
C GLY A 27 -5.86 14.99 -10.75
N GLY A 28 -5.23 14.34 -11.72
CA GLY A 28 -3.78 14.41 -11.92
C GLY A 28 -3.12 13.11 -12.34
N VAL A 29 -1.80 13.05 -12.09
CA VAL A 29 -0.93 11.94 -12.49
C VAL A 29 -0.21 11.35 -11.28
N HIS A 30 -0.22 10.04 -11.17
CA HIS A 30 0.71 9.28 -10.34
C HIS A 30 1.99 9.04 -11.15
N LEU A 31 3.04 9.78 -10.85
CA LEU A 31 4.33 9.70 -11.51
C LEU A 31 5.29 8.82 -10.68
N ARG A 32 5.55 7.62 -11.14
CA ARG A 32 6.54 6.74 -10.52
C ARG A 32 7.90 6.90 -11.19
N ALA A 33 8.79 7.60 -10.52
CA ALA A 33 10.11 7.93 -11.05
C ALA A 33 11.11 8.19 -9.92
N SER A 34 12.31 7.60 -10.03
CA SER A 34 13.44 8.01 -9.19
C SER A 34 13.93 9.41 -9.60
N PRO A 35 14.55 10.18 -8.68
CA PRO A 35 15.24 11.43 -9.03
C PRO A 35 16.26 11.18 -10.13
N GLY A 36 16.18 11.98 -11.22
CA GLY A 36 17.10 11.80 -12.34
C GLY A 36 16.66 12.54 -13.61
N PRO A 37 17.51 12.50 -14.66
CA PRO A 37 17.32 13.32 -15.86
C PRO A 37 16.03 12.98 -16.63
N VAL A 38 15.59 11.72 -16.66
CA VAL A 38 14.36 11.33 -17.36
C VAL A 38 13.13 11.94 -16.70
N ARG A 39 13.07 11.91 -15.34
CA ARG A 39 11.99 12.54 -14.60
C ARG A 39 12.00 14.06 -14.76
N ASP A 40 13.18 14.67 -14.65
CA ASP A 40 13.31 16.11 -14.74
C ASP A 40 12.92 16.60 -16.14
N TYR A 41 13.34 15.88 -17.20
CA TYR A 41 12.90 16.16 -18.57
C TYR A 41 11.38 16.01 -18.75
N TRP A 42 10.75 14.97 -18.19
CA TRP A 42 9.29 14.83 -18.25
C TRP A 42 8.57 15.99 -17.54
N LEU A 43 9.07 16.45 -16.39
CA LEU A 43 8.53 17.61 -15.69
C LEU A 43 8.71 18.91 -16.51
N ASP A 44 9.84 19.07 -17.19
CA ASP A 44 10.09 20.18 -18.09
C ASP A 44 9.12 20.16 -19.28
N ARG A 45 8.76 18.97 -19.81
CA ARG A 45 7.70 18.82 -20.83
C ARG A 45 6.35 19.29 -20.29
N VAL A 46 5.97 18.89 -19.08
CA VAL A 46 4.72 19.35 -18.44
C VAL A 46 4.72 20.88 -18.28
N GLU A 47 5.84 21.50 -17.86
CA GLU A 47 5.97 22.96 -17.77
C GLU A 47 5.87 23.62 -19.15
N HIS A 48 6.50 23.04 -20.17
CA HIS A 48 6.45 23.56 -21.54
C HIS A 48 5.01 23.62 -22.10
N PHE A 49 4.18 22.61 -21.80
CA PHE A 49 2.77 22.58 -22.20
C PHE A 49 1.88 23.50 -21.37
N SER A 50 2.30 23.83 -20.15
CA SER A 50 1.54 24.68 -19.23
C SER A 50 1.72 26.16 -19.56
N GLU A 51 0.70 26.96 -19.25
CA GLU A 51 0.80 28.43 -19.23
C GLU A 51 1.51 28.94 -17.97
N GLN A 52 1.79 28.05 -17.04
CA GLN A 52 2.41 28.36 -15.74
C GLN A 52 3.92 28.41 -15.88
N SER A 53 4.53 29.45 -15.31
CA SER A 53 5.96 29.63 -15.39
C SER A 53 6.80 28.64 -14.58
N HIS A 54 6.23 28.04 -13.53
CA HIS A 54 6.91 27.06 -12.68
C HIS A 54 5.91 26.19 -11.91
N LEU A 55 6.16 24.87 -11.85
CA LEU A 55 5.38 23.93 -11.05
C LEU A 55 5.72 24.08 -9.56
N ARG A 56 4.72 24.29 -8.72
CA ARG A 56 4.91 24.42 -7.27
C ARG A 56 5.06 23.05 -6.63
N LYS A 57 6.05 22.87 -5.75
CA LYS A 57 6.33 21.60 -5.07
C LYS A 57 5.85 21.64 -3.62
N ILE A 58 5.02 20.66 -3.24
CA ILE A 58 4.60 20.39 -1.86
C ILE A 58 5.57 19.36 -1.28
N PRO A 59 6.41 19.72 -0.30
CA PRO A 59 7.31 18.77 0.33
C PRO A 59 6.53 17.81 1.23
N ALA A 60 7.01 16.55 1.36
CA ALA A 60 6.34 15.49 2.14
C ALA A 60 6.09 15.87 3.61
N ASN A 61 6.88 16.74 4.20
CA ASN A 61 6.79 17.17 5.60
C ASN A 61 6.24 18.59 5.78
N ILE A 62 5.48 19.11 4.80
CA ILE A 62 4.90 20.44 4.88
C ILE A 62 4.05 20.60 6.17
N PRO A 63 4.24 21.67 6.95
CA PRO A 63 3.36 21.95 8.08
C PRO A 63 1.94 22.25 7.60
N GLU A 64 0.94 21.75 8.31
CA GLU A 64 -0.48 21.95 7.96
C GLU A 64 -0.86 23.43 7.83
N ALA A 65 -0.30 24.29 8.69
CA ALA A 65 -0.51 25.74 8.62
C ALA A 65 0.04 26.37 7.33
N ARG A 66 1.11 25.82 6.75
CA ARG A 66 1.64 26.31 5.47
C ARG A 66 0.85 25.73 4.30
N LEU A 67 0.34 24.52 4.44
CA LEU A 67 -0.47 23.86 3.42
C LEU A 67 -1.83 24.53 3.25
N LEU A 68 -2.55 24.74 4.37
CA LEU A 68 -3.92 25.23 4.37
C LEU A 68 -4.01 26.76 4.54
N GLY A 69 -2.99 27.35 5.17
CA GLY A 69 -3.07 28.72 5.66
C GLY A 69 -3.43 28.78 7.15
N GLY A 70 -3.68 29.94 7.67
CA GLY A 70 -3.99 30.17 9.08
C GLY A 70 -3.96 31.64 9.45
N ILE A 71 -3.52 31.95 10.67
CA ILE A 71 -3.33 33.33 11.11
C ILE A 71 -1.96 33.87 10.65
N ASP A 72 -1.96 35.02 9.97
CA ASP A 72 -0.76 35.85 9.84
C ASP A 72 -0.46 36.48 11.21
N LEU A 73 0.55 35.92 11.89
CA LEU A 73 0.95 36.36 13.22
C LEU A 73 1.45 37.82 13.21
N GLY A 74 2.19 38.23 12.18
CA GLY A 74 2.74 39.56 12.06
C GLY A 74 1.64 40.60 11.91
N ALA A 75 0.80 40.43 10.92
CA ALA A 75 -0.34 41.31 10.66
C ALA A 75 -1.35 41.32 11.82
N THR A 76 -1.66 40.15 12.42
CA THR A 76 -2.58 40.03 13.56
C THR A 76 -2.05 40.81 14.78
N LEU A 77 -0.77 40.68 15.10
CA LEU A 77 -0.15 41.42 16.21
C LEU A 77 -0.11 42.92 16.00
N GLN A 78 0.09 43.38 14.76
CA GLN A 78 0.10 44.79 14.39
C GLN A 78 -1.31 45.39 14.47
N HIS A 79 -2.31 44.72 13.90
CA HIS A 79 -3.66 45.27 13.77
C HIS A 79 -4.59 44.89 14.91
N GLY A 80 -4.19 43.92 15.75
CA GLY A 80 -4.99 43.48 16.88
C GLY A 80 -6.28 42.71 16.52
N LYS A 81 -6.42 42.30 15.26
CA LYS A 81 -7.53 41.47 14.77
C LYS A 81 -6.94 40.26 14.05
N PRO A 82 -7.60 39.09 14.12
CA PRO A 82 -7.17 37.91 13.36
C PRO A 82 -7.15 38.22 11.84
N ILE A 83 -5.99 38.07 11.21
CA ILE A 83 -5.81 38.22 9.77
C ILE A 83 -5.45 36.87 9.21
N ALA A 84 -6.20 36.38 8.20
CA ALA A 84 -5.97 35.12 7.57
C ALA A 84 -4.79 35.22 6.58
N GLU A 85 -3.91 34.20 6.61
CA GLU A 85 -2.88 33.94 5.58
C GLU A 85 -3.38 32.81 4.68
N THR A 86 -3.33 33.01 3.36
CA THR A 86 -3.67 31.98 2.39
C THR A 86 -2.59 30.90 2.40
N GLY A 87 -3.00 29.63 2.47
CA GLY A 87 -2.07 28.51 2.40
C GLY A 87 -1.68 28.14 0.98
N MET A 88 -0.68 27.26 0.88
CA MET A 88 -0.10 26.84 -0.40
C MET A 88 -1.14 26.24 -1.36
N LEU A 89 -2.12 25.49 -0.88
CA LEU A 89 -3.18 24.95 -1.75
C LEU A 89 -4.08 26.03 -2.33
N GLY A 90 -4.39 27.08 -1.56
CA GLY A 90 -5.14 28.23 -2.06
C GLY A 90 -4.33 29.08 -3.04
N GLU A 91 -3.02 29.27 -2.78
CA GLU A 91 -2.10 29.96 -3.71
C GLU A 91 -1.96 29.21 -5.05
N CYS A 92 -2.22 27.91 -5.05
CA CYS A 92 -2.12 27.02 -6.21
C CYS A 92 -3.48 26.75 -6.88
N HIS A 93 -4.50 27.55 -6.61
CA HIS A 93 -5.79 27.42 -7.28
C HIS A 93 -5.64 27.48 -8.82
N GLU A 94 -6.27 26.52 -9.52
CA GLU A 94 -6.20 26.32 -10.99
C GLU A 94 -4.76 26.09 -11.51
N ARG A 95 -3.91 25.47 -10.68
CA ARG A 95 -2.52 25.18 -11.05
C ARG A 95 -2.18 23.70 -10.94
N ILE A 96 -1.14 23.31 -11.70
CA ILE A 96 -0.50 22.00 -11.54
C ILE A 96 0.47 22.09 -10.37
N VAL A 97 0.39 21.11 -9.46
CA VAL A 97 1.17 21.06 -8.22
C VAL A 97 1.86 19.69 -8.10
N ILE A 98 3.11 19.68 -7.68
CA ILE A 98 3.87 18.44 -7.44
C ILE A 98 3.86 18.10 -5.95
N ALA A 99 3.32 16.95 -5.57
CA ALA A 99 3.55 16.38 -4.24
C ALA A 99 4.81 15.52 -4.27
N ALA A 100 5.90 16.01 -3.69
CA ALA A 100 7.18 15.30 -3.67
C ALA A 100 7.14 14.15 -2.64
N MET A 101 7.73 13.00 -2.98
CA MET A 101 7.74 11.79 -2.15
C MET A 101 6.32 11.44 -1.67
N ALA A 102 5.39 11.30 -2.63
CA ALA A 102 3.96 11.13 -2.35
C ALA A 102 3.66 9.86 -1.53
N GLU A 103 4.52 8.85 -1.63
CA GLU A 103 4.48 7.62 -0.83
C GLU A 103 4.73 7.85 0.66
N ARG A 104 5.36 8.99 1.01
CA ARG A 104 5.73 9.36 2.40
C ARG A 104 4.87 10.45 3.00
N LEU A 105 3.83 10.90 2.30
CA LEU A 105 2.93 11.93 2.79
C LEU A 105 2.21 11.49 4.07
N PRO A 106 2.12 12.35 5.10
CA PRO A 106 1.29 12.10 6.27
C PRO A 106 -0.20 11.98 5.89
N ARG A 107 -0.95 11.15 6.61
CA ARG A 107 -2.38 10.94 6.34
C ARG A 107 -3.23 12.22 6.35
N ASN A 108 -2.90 13.17 7.23
CA ASN A 108 -3.59 14.46 7.27
C ASN A 108 -3.31 15.29 6.01
N THR A 109 -2.05 15.31 5.51
CA THR A 109 -1.71 15.97 4.23
C THR A 109 -2.46 15.31 3.07
N VAL A 110 -2.47 13.97 3.02
CA VAL A 110 -3.25 13.21 2.02
C VAL A 110 -4.72 13.57 2.08
N HIS A 111 -5.32 13.64 3.28
CA HIS A 111 -6.71 14.03 3.44
C HIS A 111 -7.00 15.42 2.83
N HIS A 112 -6.18 16.42 3.13
CA HIS A 112 -6.36 17.77 2.59
C HIS A 112 -6.18 17.84 1.07
N LEU A 113 -5.24 17.07 0.52
CA LEU A 113 -5.09 16.93 -0.94
C LEU A 113 -6.33 16.26 -1.56
N CYS A 114 -6.87 15.22 -0.93
CA CYS A 114 -8.08 14.56 -1.40
C CYS A 114 -9.29 15.50 -1.39
N VAL A 115 -9.46 16.32 -0.35
CA VAL A 115 -10.53 17.34 -0.28
C VAL A 115 -10.36 18.38 -1.37
N ALA A 116 -9.14 18.86 -1.61
CA ALA A 116 -8.87 19.83 -2.68
C ALA A 116 -9.17 19.25 -4.08
N LEU A 117 -8.87 17.96 -4.30
CA LEU A 117 -9.15 17.26 -5.56
C LEU A 117 -10.65 16.96 -5.75
N ASP A 118 -11.40 16.66 -4.67
CA ASP A 118 -12.83 16.34 -4.77
C ASP A 118 -13.70 17.59 -4.83
N ASP A 119 -13.48 18.55 -3.93
CA ASP A 119 -14.38 19.69 -3.71
C ASP A 119 -13.89 20.98 -4.41
N GLY A 120 -12.61 21.04 -4.78
CA GLY A 120 -11.97 22.25 -5.32
C GLY A 120 -11.94 23.41 -4.33
N GLN A 121 -12.25 23.18 -3.05
CA GLN A 121 -12.32 24.16 -1.98
C GLN A 121 -11.79 23.58 -0.68
N LEU A 122 -11.26 24.42 0.17
CA LEU A 122 -10.82 24.09 1.53
C LEU A 122 -11.59 24.92 2.55
N SER A 123 -12.16 24.26 3.55
CA SER A 123 -12.76 24.94 4.71
C SER A 123 -11.78 24.92 5.88
N ILE A 124 -11.47 26.09 6.42
CA ILE A 124 -10.51 26.27 7.50
C ILE A 124 -11.26 26.89 8.68
N ALA A 125 -11.62 26.06 9.66
CA ALA A 125 -12.26 26.48 10.90
C ALA A 125 -11.31 26.24 12.07
N ARG A 126 -10.36 27.14 12.28
CA ARG A 126 -9.37 27.06 13.37
C ARG A 126 -8.81 28.41 13.75
N ASP A 127 -8.26 28.51 14.94
CA ASP A 127 -7.58 29.71 15.47
C ASP A 127 -8.46 30.97 15.43
N GLY A 128 -9.80 30.82 15.48
CA GLY A 128 -10.75 31.93 15.38
C GLY A 128 -10.99 32.45 13.96
N ILE A 129 -10.50 31.72 12.94
CA ILE A 129 -10.78 31.97 11.53
C ILE A 129 -11.72 30.89 11.03
N ASP A 130 -12.79 31.29 10.35
CA ASP A 130 -13.66 30.41 9.57
C ASP A 130 -13.72 30.96 8.14
N THR A 131 -12.97 30.32 7.23
CA THR A 131 -12.86 30.76 5.84
C THR A 131 -12.95 29.57 4.89
N ARG A 132 -13.50 29.83 3.71
CA ARG A 132 -13.46 28.91 2.57
C ARG A 132 -12.52 29.49 1.50
N THR A 133 -11.55 28.68 1.09
CA THR A 133 -10.56 29.10 0.10
C THR A 133 -10.67 28.17 -1.12
N ALA A 134 -10.76 28.74 -2.31
CA ALA A 134 -10.71 27.98 -3.55
C ALA A 134 -9.34 27.29 -3.67
N ALA A 135 -9.35 26.00 -3.96
CA ALA A 135 -8.17 25.14 -4.07
C ALA A 135 -8.36 24.03 -5.11
N ARG A 136 -8.90 24.38 -6.27
CA ARG A 136 -8.98 23.48 -7.42
C ARG A 136 -7.57 23.29 -7.96
N ILE A 137 -7.01 22.11 -7.81
CA ILE A 137 -5.64 21.79 -8.20
C ILE A 137 -5.60 20.59 -9.14
N THR A 138 -4.56 20.53 -9.97
CA THR A 138 -4.17 19.32 -10.71
C THR A 138 -2.89 18.78 -10.06
N LEU A 139 -2.88 17.51 -9.64
CA LEU A 139 -1.80 16.98 -8.82
C LEU A 139 -0.88 16.04 -9.60
N ILE A 140 0.43 16.28 -9.54
CA ILE A 140 1.45 15.29 -9.88
C ILE A 140 1.93 14.67 -8.56
N ALA A 141 1.53 13.45 -8.27
CA ALA A 141 2.06 12.70 -7.13
C ALA A 141 3.36 12.02 -7.53
N ALA A 142 4.49 12.64 -7.22
CA ALA A 142 5.81 12.08 -7.49
C ALA A 142 6.13 11.00 -6.45
N ASP A 143 6.14 9.75 -6.91
CA ASP A 143 6.41 8.54 -6.14
C ASP A 143 7.87 8.11 -6.40
N GLU A 144 8.72 8.28 -5.39
CA GLU A 144 10.13 7.90 -5.39
C GLU A 144 10.34 6.59 -4.61
N GLY A 145 9.24 5.94 -4.19
CA GLY A 145 9.25 4.77 -3.35
C GLY A 145 9.92 3.56 -3.98
N THR A 146 10.50 2.74 -3.14
CA THR A 146 10.95 1.40 -3.50
C THR A 146 9.74 0.50 -3.76
N GLU A 147 9.98 -0.77 -4.15
CA GLU A 147 8.90 -1.74 -4.39
C GLU A 147 7.94 -1.95 -3.19
N GLU A 148 8.30 -1.51 -2.00
CA GLU A 148 7.58 -1.69 -0.74
C GLU A 148 6.86 -0.42 -0.26
N GLU A 149 7.17 0.74 -0.82
CA GLU A 149 6.55 2.02 -0.49
C GLU A 149 5.53 2.38 -1.57
N PHE A 150 4.31 2.69 -1.18
CA PHE A 150 3.22 3.03 -2.10
C PHE A 150 2.54 4.33 -1.66
N ILE A 151 2.04 5.08 -2.62
CA ILE A 151 1.17 6.22 -2.31
C ILE A 151 -0.10 5.73 -1.62
N HIS A 152 -0.69 6.58 -0.79
CA HIS A 152 -1.91 6.25 -0.08
C HIS A 152 -3.06 5.95 -1.06
N GLY A 153 -3.78 4.82 -0.86
CA GLY A 153 -4.83 4.37 -1.78
C GLY A 153 -5.90 5.41 -2.09
N ALA A 154 -6.31 6.22 -1.10
CA ALA A 154 -7.26 7.30 -1.31
C ALA A 154 -6.75 8.39 -2.28
N LEU A 155 -5.43 8.65 -2.29
CA LEU A 155 -4.82 9.60 -3.23
C LEU A 155 -4.69 8.95 -4.61
N SER A 156 -4.21 7.71 -4.68
CA SER A 156 -4.08 6.96 -5.94
C SER A 156 -5.40 6.82 -6.68
N ASP A 157 -6.50 6.64 -5.95
CA ASP A 157 -7.84 6.54 -6.53
C ASP A 157 -8.29 7.81 -7.28
N ARG A 158 -7.86 8.98 -6.81
CA ARG A 158 -8.21 10.28 -7.38
C ARG A 158 -7.34 10.72 -8.56
N LEU A 159 -6.19 10.08 -8.75
CA LEU A 159 -5.30 10.37 -9.87
C LEU A 159 -5.70 9.51 -11.05
N GLY A 160 -6.14 10.13 -12.15
CA GLY A 160 -6.65 9.43 -13.32
C GLY A 160 -5.57 8.66 -14.06
N ILE A 161 -4.40 9.24 -14.25
CA ILE A 161 -3.30 8.71 -15.05
C ILE A 161 -2.19 8.17 -14.15
N THR A 162 -1.53 7.11 -14.58
CA THR A 162 -0.31 6.58 -13.96
C THR A 162 0.80 6.44 -14.99
N VAL A 163 1.96 7.04 -14.71
CA VAL A 163 3.17 6.98 -15.51
C VAL A 163 4.30 6.33 -14.73
N ASN A 164 4.99 5.38 -15.34
CA ASN A 164 6.15 4.73 -14.74
C ASN A 164 7.40 4.97 -15.59
N LEU A 165 8.29 5.84 -15.11
CA LEU A 165 9.57 6.17 -15.76
C LEU A 165 10.76 5.37 -15.21
N GLN A 166 10.56 4.49 -14.21
CA GLN A 166 11.67 3.77 -13.57
C GLN A 166 12.44 2.85 -14.51
N SER A 167 11.76 2.33 -15.54
CA SER A 167 12.37 1.44 -16.54
C SER A 167 12.95 2.16 -17.76
N ILE A 168 12.76 3.48 -17.85
CA ILE A 168 13.21 4.28 -18.98
C ILE A 168 14.59 4.87 -18.66
N GLY A 169 15.61 4.47 -19.43
CA GLY A 169 16.92 5.10 -19.42
C GLY A 169 16.93 6.38 -20.26
N ILE A 170 17.95 7.22 -20.09
CA ILE A 170 18.07 8.49 -20.85
C ILE A 170 18.11 8.29 -22.37
N HIS A 171 18.62 7.13 -22.84
CA HIS A 171 18.64 6.77 -24.26
C HIS A 171 17.29 6.25 -24.78
N GLY A 172 16.31 6.00 -23.89
CA GLY A 172 14.94 5.63 -24.25
C GLY A 172 14.00 6.83 -24.31
N VAL A 173 14.54 8.03 -24.13
CA VAL A 173 13.81 9.27 -24.36
C VAL A 173 13.86 9.55 -25.87
N GLU A 174 12.67 9.53 -26.47
CA GLU A 174 12.49 9.76 -27.92
C GLU A 174 12.18 11.25 -28.19
N ASP A 175 12.08 11.59 -29.48
CA ASP A 175 11.72 12.94 -29.89
C ASP A 175 10.33 13.36 -29.41
N ASP A 176 10.14 14.65 -29.23
CA ASP A 176 8.90 15.25 -28.73
C ASP A 176 7.74 15.00 -29.71
N ILE A 177 6.66 14.37 -29.22
CA ILE A 177 5.45 14.06 -30.02
C ILE A 177 4.55 15.28 -30.11
N PHE A 178 4.47 16.06 -29.04
CA PHE A 178 3.54 17.19 -28.93
C PHE A 178 4.28 18.51 -28.76
N GLU A 179 3.70 19.54 -29.35
CA GLU A 179 4.04 20.95 -29.11
C GLU A 179 2.89 21.64 -28.37
N ARG A 180 3.17 22.76 -27.72
CA ARG A 180 2.16 23.55 -27.00
C ARG A 180 0.93 23.88 -27.84
N GLY A 181 1.13 24.24 -29.13
CA GLY A 181 0.05 24.53 -30.06
C GLY A 181 -0.90 23.35 -30.34
N HIS A 182 -0.45 22.09 -30.15
CA HIS A 182 -1.33 20.91 -30.22
C HIS A 182 -2.33 20.91 -29.05
N ILE A 183 -1.85 21.22 -27.84
CA ILE A 183 -2.68 21.24 -26.62
C ILE A 183 -3.74 22.35 -26.71
N GLU A 184 -3.38 23.53 -27.18
CA GLU A 184 -4.30 24.67 -27.37
C GLU A 184 -5.42 24.33 -28.36
N ARG A 185 -5.06 23.72 -29.50
CA ARG A 185 -6.04 23.25 -30.49
C ARG A 185 -6.94 22.12 -29.97
N ALA A 186 -6.37 21.19 -29.22
CA ALA A 186 -7.12 20.11 -28.59
C ALA A 186 -8.12 20.64 -27.56
N ARG A 187 -7.72 21.63 -26.76
CA ARG A 187 -8.58 22.27 -25.76
C ARG A 187 -9.82 22.92 -26.39
N ALA A 188 -9.66 23.57 -27.53
CA ALA A 188 -10.77 24.16 -28.25
C ALA A 188 -11.80 23.13 -28.81
N ARG A 189 -11.40 21.88 -28.99
CA ARG A 189 -12.24 20.80 -29.51
C ARG A 189 -12.80 19.87 -28.43
N LEU A 190 -12.25 19.90 -27.23
CA LEU A 190 -12.51 18.88 -26.21
C LEU A 190 -13.97 18.72 -25.86
N ASP A 191 -14.74 19.81 -25.82
CA ASP A 191 -16.15 19.79 -25.45
C ASP A 191 -17.04 19.30 -26.62
N ASP A 192 -16.52 19.28 -27.86
CA ASP A 192 -17.21 18.80 -29.07
C ASP A 192 -16.93 17.32 -29.39
N ILE A 193 -16.09 16.65 -28.60
CA ILE A 193 -15.74 15.24 -28.81
C ILE A 193 -16.94 14.33 -28.51
N THR A 194 -17.29 13.50 -29.48
CA THR A 194 -18.38 12.53 -29.33
C THR A 194 -17.84 11.17 -28.87
N LEU A 195 -18.49 10.62 -27.87
CA LEU A 195 -18.23 9.26 -27.36
C LEU A 195 -19.51 8.43 -27.52
N THR A 196 -19.41 7.31 -28.23
CA THR A 196 -20.57 6.43 -28.45
C THR A 196 -20.95 5.68 -27.16
N GLU A 197 -22.20 5.21 -27.08
CA GLU A 197 -22.63 4.38 -25.95
C GLU A 197 -21.87 3.06 -25.89
N ALA A 198 -21.54 2.47 -27.04
CA ALA A 198 -20.74 1.26 -27.15
C ALA A 198 -19.37 1.45 -26.48
N HIS A 199 -18.69 2.57 -26.72
CA HIS A 199 -17.41 2.87 -26.09
C HIS A 199 -17.52 3.07 -24.57
N ARG A 200 -18.62 3.67 -24.06
CA ARG A 200 -18.85 3.80 -22.62
C ARG A 200 -19.03 2.44 -21.95
N VAL A 201 -19.84 1.58 -22.58
CA VAL A 201 -20.06 0.22 -22.09
C VAL A 201 -18.75 -0.57 -22.12
N ALA A 202 -17.95 -0.47 -23.19
CA ALA A 202 -16.66 -1.13 -23.29
C ALA A 202 -15.71 -0.71 -22.18
N ILE A 203 -15.56 0.60 -21.90
CA ILE A 203 -14.72 1.09 -20.79
C ILE A 203 -15.22 0.58 -19.43
N ALA A 204 -16.54 0.57 -19.21
CA ALA A 204 -17.13 0.06 -17.97
C ALA A 204 -16.87 -1.44 -17.79
N THR A 205 -17.08 -2.24 -18.85
CA THR A 205 -16.83 -3.68 -18.85
C THR A 205 -15.34 -3.98 -18.61
N LEU A 206 -14.43 -3.28 -19.30
CA LEU A 206 -12.98 -3.40 -19.09
C LEU A 206 -12.60 -3.09 -17.65
N THR A 207 -13.19 -2.05 -17.04
CA THR A 207 -12.95 -1.69 -15.65
C THR A 207 -13.34 -2.84 -14.70
N LEU A 208 -14.51 -3.45 -14.92
CA LEU A 208 -14.99 -4.58 -14.13
C LEU A 208 -14.14 -5.84 -14.35
N THR A 209 -13.80 -6.16 -15.59
CA THR A 209 -12.97 -7.32 -15.96
C THR A 209 -11.58 -7.23 -15.32
N LEU A 210 -10.99 -6.04 -15.27
CA LEU A 210 -9.72 -5.77 -14.59
C LEU A 210 -9.86 -5.76 -13.05
N GLY A 211 -11.06 -5.95 -12.51
CA GLY A 211 -11.31 -5.99 -11.06
C GLY A 211 -11.05 -4.66 -10.37
N ILE A 212 -11.35 -3.55 -11.04
CA ILE A 212 -11.22 -2.19 -10.50
C ILE A 212 -12.56 -1.79 -9.90
N ASP A 213 -12.64 -1.66 -8.58
CA ASP A 213 -13.88 -1.35 -7.86
C ASP A 213 -14.24 0.15 -7.90
N SER A 214 -13.32 1.02 -8.34
CA SER A 214 -13.49 2.46 -8.30
C SER A 214 -14.15 3.01 -9.58
N PRO A 215 -15.33 3.65 -9.49
CA PRO A 215 -15.96 4.31 -10.64
C PRO A 215 -15.16 5.52 -11.16
N ARG A 216 -14.27 6.10 -10.32
CA ARG A 216 -13.38 7.19 -10.74
C ARG A 216 -12.43 6.76 -11.83
N ALA A 217 -11.96 5.51 -11.80
CA ALA A 217 -11.07 4.98 -12.83
C ALA A 217 -11.75 4.94 -14.20
N ALA A 218 -13.01 4.48 -14.27
CA ALA A 218 -13.79 4.47 -15.51
C ALA A 218 -14.05 5.90 -16.02
N LEU A 219 -14.43 6.84 -15.14
CA LEU A 219 -14.63 8.24 -15.50
C LEU A 219 -13.35 8.89 -16.02
N ALA A 220 -12.22 8.65 -15.37
CA ALA A 220 -10.92 9.15 -15.83
C ALA A 220 -10.54 8.57 -17.20
N ALA A 221 -10.79 7.26 -17.42
CA ALA A 221 -10.55 6.62 -18.71
C ALA A 221 -11.40 7.23 -19.82
N ILE A 222 -12.67 7.56 -19.58
CA ILE A 222 -13.53 8.28 -20.51
C ILE A 222 -12.94 9.65 -20.84
N GLN A 223 -12.52 10.43 -19.84
CA GLN A 223 -11.92 11.74 -20.05
C GLN A 223 -10.61 11.63 -20.86
N VAL A 224 -9.78 10.64 -20.55
CA VAL A 224 -8.52 10.40 -21.27
C VAL A 224 -8.77 9.97 -22.71
N ALA A 225 -9.75 9.11 -23.00
CA ALA A 225 -10.11 8.74 -24.36
C ALA A 225 -10.59 9.96 -25.18
N CYS A 226 -11.46 10.81 -24.61
CA CYS A 226 -11.86 12.06 -25.25
C CYS A 226 -10.67 13.01 -25.46
N GLY A 227 -9.79 13.15 -24.47
CA GLY A 227 -8.58 13.97 -24.58
C GLY A 227 -7.63 13.45 -25.66
N ALA A 228 -7.47 12.13 -25.80
CA ALA A 228 -6.65 11.51 -26.83
C ALA A 228 -7.20 11.80 -28.23
N ALA A 229 -8.50 11.64 -28.45
CA ALA A 229 -9.16 12.00 -29.71
C ALA A 229 -8.95 13.50 -30.07
N ALA A 230 -9.07 14.39 -29.06
CA ALA A 230 -8.86 15.82 -29.25
C ALA A 230 -7.41 16.15 -29.65
N LEU A 231 -6.40 15.52 -28.99
CA LEU A 231 -4.98 15.67 -29.31
C LEU A 231 -4.65 15.13 -30.71
N ALA A 232 -5.28 14.02 -31.10
CA ALA A 232 -5.15 13.46 -32.44
C ALA A 232 -5.90 14.26 -33.52
N GLY A 233 -6.61 15.34 -33.14
CA GLY A 233 -7.34 16.22 -34.07
C GLY A 233 -8.67 15.66 -34.58
N ARG A 234 -9.22 14.63 -33.94
CA ARG A 234 -10.50 13.99 -34.30
C ARG A 234 -11.65 14.58 -33.51
N HIS A 235 -12.88 14.36 -33.98
CA HIS A 235 -14.13 14.77 -33.33
C HIS A 235 -14.91 13.61 -32.69
N ALA A 236 -14.43 12.38 -32.86
CA ALA A 236 -15.00 11.18 -32.26
C ALA A 236 -13.90 10.29 -31.71
N VAL A 237 -14.20 9.65 -30.59
CA VAL A 237 -13.32 8.64 -29.98
C VAL A 237 -13.32 7.39 -30.86
N ASP A 238 -12.13 6.80 -31.03
CA ASP A 238 -11.92 5.51 -31.67
C ASP A 238 -11.23 4.49 -30.74
N ASP A 239 -11.02 3.27 -31.27
CA ASP A 239 -10.42 2.18 -30.49
C ASP A 239 -9.00 2.49 -30.01
N SER A 240 -8.24 3.30 -30.76
CA SER A 240 -6.87 3.69 -30.37
C SER A 240 -6.86 4.61 -29.14
N ASP A 241 -7.89 5.44 -28.98
CA ASP A 241 -8.07 6.31 -27.81
C ASP A 241 -8.43 5.51 -26.56
N ILE A 242 -9.28 4.48 -26.76
CA ILE A 242 -9.63 3.55 -25.67
C ILE A 242 -8.40 2.76 -25.26
N ALA A 243 -7.57 2.31 -26.20
CA ALA A 243 -6.32 1.64 -25.91
C ALA A 243 -5.34 2.55 -25.14
N CYS A 244 -5.27 3.84 -25.48
CA CYS A 244 -4.49 4.83 -24.74
C CYS A 244 -5.03 4.99 -23.29
N ALA A 245 -6.34 5.15 -23.13
CA ALA A 245 -6.99 5.25 -21.82
C ALA A 245 -6.79 3.98 -20.98
N LEU A 246 -6.85 2.81 -21.61
CA LEU A 246 -6.60 1.53 -20.96
C LEU A 246 -5.16 1.47 -20.40
N ARG A 247 -4.15 1.81 -21.20
CA ARG A 247 -2.74 1.80 -20.79
C ARG A 247 -2.46 2.80 -19.67
N LEU A 248 -2.96 4.01 -19.75
CA LEU A 248 -2.62 5.09 -18.82
C LEU A 248 -3.48 5.07 -17.54
N CYS A 249 -4.74 4.63 -17.60
CA CYS A 249 -5.68 4.74 -16.48
C CYS A 249 -6.03 3.40 -15.83
N LEU A 250 -6.36 2.37 -16.62
CA LEU A 250 -6.95 1.15 -16.11
C LEU A 250 -5.91 0.07 -15.77
N ILE A 251 -5.02 -0.24 -16.70
CA ILE A 251 -4.00 -1.28 -16.50
C ILE A 251 -3.15 -1.04 -15.25
N PRO A 252 -2.67 0.19 -14.96
CA PRO A 252 -1.89 0.43 -13.75
C PRO A 252 -2.67 0.21 -12.44
N LYS A 253 -4.01 0.22 -12.50
CA LYS A 253 -4.91 0.01 -11.35
C LYS A 253 -5.51 -1.38 -11.31
N ALA A 254 -5.25 -2.23 -12.30
CA ALA A 254 -5.84 -3.56 -12.42
C ALA A 254 -5.54 -4.44 -11.19
N ALA A 255 -6.57 -5.02 -10.61
CA ALA A 255 -6.48 -6.00 -9.53
C ALA A 255 -6.46 -7.45 -10.07
N ARG A 256 -6.98 -7.67 -11.28
CA ARG A 256 -6.99 -8.95 -11.99
C ARG A 256 -6.53 -8.68 -13.41
N LEU A 257 -5.77 -9.63 -13.98
CA LEU A 257 -5.53 -9.65 -15.42
C LEU A 257 -6.45 -10.72 -16.00
N PRO A 258 -7.12 -10.47 -17.15
CA PRO A 258 -7.83 -11.51 -17.85
C PRO A 258 -6.86 -12.65 -18.16
N GLU A 259 -7.26 -13.89 -17.91
CA GLU A 259 -6.56 -15.05 -18.43
C GLU A 259 -6.75 -15.04 -19.93
N VAL A 260 -5.68 -14.78 -20.68
CA VAL A 260 -5.67 -15.06 -22.10
C VAL A 260 -5.77 -16.57 -22.23
N ALA A 261 -6.84 -17.08 -22.76
CA ALA A 261 -6.94 -18.49 -23.10
C ALA A 261 -5.74 -18.82 -23.98
N GLU A 262 -4.84 -19.68 -23.50
CA GLU A 262 -3.80 -20.24 -24.36
C GLU A 262 -4.53 -20.92 -25.52
N PRO A 263 -4.16 -20.67 -26.79
CA PRO A 263 -4.75 -21.42 -27.89
C PRO A 263 -4.53 -22.91 -27.60
N GLU A 264 -5.62 -23.65 -27.58
CA GLU A 264 -5.54 -25.11 -27.44
C GLU A 264 -4.53 -25.63 -28.48
N PRO A 265 -3.55 -26.47 -28.08
CA PRO A 265 -2.61 -27.02 -29.04
C PRO A 265 -3.41 -27.75 -30.12
N GLU A 266 -3.15 -27.42 -31.40
CA GLU A 266 -3.77 -28.10 -32.53
C GLU A 266 -3.70 -29.60 -32.30
N PRO A 267 -4.81 -30.33 -32.46
CA PRO A 267 -4.82 -31.78 -32.26
C PRO A 267 -3.81 -32.40 -33.23
N THR A 268 -2.80 -33.03 -32.68
CA THR A 268 -1.85 -33.85 -33.44
C THR A 268 -2.68 -34.88 -34.23
N PRO A 269 -2.50 -35.01 -35.55
CA PRO A 269 -3.25 -36.00 -36.30
C PRO A 269 -2.94 -37.40 -35.75
N GLU A 270 -3.97 -38.06 -35.19
CA GLU A 270 -3.91 -39.46 -34.83
C GLU A 270 -3.70 -40.31 -36.08
N PRO A 271 -2.88 -41.38 -36.01
CA PRO A 271 -2.72 -42.30 -37.13
C PRO A 271 -4.06 -43.00 -37.37
N GLU A 272 -4.44 -43.14 -38.66
CA GLU A 272 -5.64 -43.78 -39.14
C GLU A 272 -5.84 -45.17 -38.46
N PRO A 273 -7.01 -45.46 -37.86
CA PRO A 273 -7.33 -46.78 -37.40
C PRO A 273 -7.77 -47.70 -38.54
N GLU A 274 -7.23 -48.95 -38.52
CA GLU A 274 -7.72 -50.04 -39.34
C GLU A 274 -9.19 -50.37 -39.03
N PRO A 275 -9.99 -50.91 -40.00
CA PRO A 275 -11.42 -51.05 -39.87
C PRO A 275 -11.78 -52.27 -39.00
N GLU A 276 -12.43 -52.04 -37.88
CA GLU A 276 -13.17 -53.07 -37.13
C GLU A 276 -14.65 -52.70 -36.94
N ALA A 277 -15.45 -53.76 -36.99
CA ALA A 277 -16.89 -53.85 -37.21
C ALA A 277 -17.80 -53.25 -36.14
N ASP A 278 -18.97 -52.82 -36.60
CA ASP A 278 -20.31 -52.77 -35.99
C ASP A 278 -20.45 -52.72 -34.46
N GLN A 279 -20.78 -51.54 -33.94
CA GLN A 279 -21.62 -51.41 -32.75
C GLN A 279 -22.51 -50.15 -32.81
N PRO A 280 -23.70 -50.12 -32.17
CA PRO A 280 -24.79 -49.21 -32.45
C PRO A 280 -24.62 -47.81 -31.90
N GLU A 281 -25.12 -46.83 -32.66
CA GLU A 281 -25.12 -45.39 -32.41
C GLU A 281 -25.76 -45.02 -31.04
N GLU A 282 -24.99 -44.33 -30.17
CA GLU A 282 -25.51 -43.48 -29.10
C GLU A 282 -25.66 -42.04 -29.62
N PRO A 283 -26.66 -41.27 -29.15
CA PRO A 283 -26.96 -39.96 -29.70
C PRO A 283 -25.89 -38.90 -29.35
N GLU A 284 -25.47 -38.18 -30.36
CA GLU A 284 -24.53 -37.04 -30.26
C GLU A 284 -25.00 -35.96 -29.25
N PRO A 285 -24.09 -35.40 -28.40
CA PRO A 285 -24.41 -34.21 -27.64
C PRO A 285 -24.53 -32.99 -28.57
N PRO A 286 -25.35 -32.00 -28.22
CA PRO A 286 -25.57 -30.84 -29.07
C PRO A 286 -24.28 -30.03 -29.27
N GLN A 287 -23.98 -29.75 -30.53
CA GLN A 287 -22.89 -28.90 -30.98
C GLN A 287 -22.94 -27.54 -30.27
N ALA A 288 -21.84 -27.20 -29.59
CA ALA A 288 -21.64 -25.86 -29.03
C ALA A 288 -21.62 -24.86 -30.21
N THR A 289 -22.56 -23.95 -30.21
CA THR A 289 -22.63 -22.83 -31.15
C THR A 289 -21.35 -21.99 -30.89
N GLU A 290 -20.50 -21.89 -31.90
CA GLU A 290 -19.41 -20.90 -31.93
C GLU A 290 -20.02 -19.51 -31.76
N GLN A 291 -19.90 -18.96 -30.55
CA GLN A 291 -20.21 -17.56 -30.30
C GLN A 291 -19.10 -16.75 -30.97
N LEU A 292 -19.45 -15.99 -31.99
CA LEU A 292 -18.56 -14.96 -32.54
C LEU A 292 -18.06 -14.08 -31.37
N PRO A 293 -16.75 -13.79 -31.28
CA PRO A 293 -16.21 -12.95 -30.23
C PRO A 293 -16.94 -11.61 -30.21
N SER A 294 -17.35 -11.18 -29.03
CA SER A 294 -18.04 -9.92 -28.84
C SER A 294 -17.13 -8.75 -29.24
N ASP A 295 -17.71 -7.61 -29.63
CA ASP A 295 -16.91 -6.41 -29.93
C ASP A 295 -16.02 -6.01 -28.72
N GLU A 296 -16.42 -6.38 -27.50
CA GLU A 296 -15.69 -6.21 -26.27
C GLU A 296 -14.44 -7.09 -26.19
N ASP A 297 -14.51 -8.34 -26.63
CA ASP A 297 -13.37 -9.27 -26.67
C ASP A 297 -12.34 -8.81 -27.71
N ARG A 298 -12.79 -8.30 -28.85
CA ARG A 298 -11.92 -7.73 -29.90
C ARG A 298 -11.20 -6.46 -29.43
N LEU A 299 -11.88 -5.58 -28.67
CA LEU A 299 -11.28 -4.39 -28.08
C LEU A 299 -10.25 -4.75 -27.00
N LEU A 300 -10.55 -5.76 -26.18
CA LEU A 300 -9.61 -6.25 -25.18
C LEU A 300 -8.37 -6.87 -25.81
N GLU A 301 -8.53 -7.71 -26.84
CA GLU A 301 -7.42 -8.30 -27.61
C GLU A 301 -6.57 -7.24 -28.31
N ALA A 302 -7.20 -6.26 -28.97
CA ALA A 302 -6.49 -5.18 -29.64
C ALA A 302 -5.72 -4.30 -28.66
N ALA A 303 -6.30 -4.02 -27.48
CA ALA A 303 -5.63 -3.28 -26.43
C ALA A 303 -4.49 -4.08 -25.77
N MET A 304 -4.66 -5.38 -25.56
CA MET A 304 -3.63 -6.27 -25.00
C MET A 304 -2.47 -6.49 -25.98
N ALA A 305 -2.74 -6.55 -27.30
CA ALA A 305 -1.72 -6.65 -28.33
C ALA A 305 -0.84 -5.39 -28.46
N GLN A 306 -1.31 -4.25 -27.98
CA GLN A 306 -0.56 -2.97 -27.96
C GLN A 306 0.28 -2.78 -26.69
N LEU A 307 0.32 -3.77 -25.77
CA LEU A 307 1.10 -3.67 -24.54
C LEU A 307 2.59 -3.97 -24.80
N PRO A 308 3.53 -3.13 -24.30
CA PRO A 308 4.94 -3.38 -24.37
C PRO A 308 5.33 -4.71 -23.72
N GLU A 309 6.27 -5.44 -24.34
CA GLU A 309 6.83 -6.67 -23.78
C GLU A 309 7.40 -6.43 -22.37
N GLY A 310 7.02 -7.27 -21.42
CA GLY A 310 7.44 -7.16 -20.01
C GLY A 310 6.51 -6.35 -19.09
N LEU A 311 5.60 -5.53 -19.62
CA LEU A 311 4.64 -4.80 -18.79
C LEU A 311 3.65 -5.76 -18.10
N LEU A 312 3.22 -6.79 -18.80
CA LEU A 312 2.37 -7.86 -18.26
C LEU A 312 3.04 -8.60 -17.07
N GLN A 313 4.33 -8.91 -17.17
CA GLN A 313 5.09 -9.51 -16.05
C GLN A 313 5.21 -8.55 -14.85
N GLN A 314 5.48 -7.27 -15.10
CA GLN A 314 5.52 -6.25 -14.05
C GLN A 314 4.15 -6.07 -13.38
N LEU A 315 3.06 -6.12 -14.15
CA LEU A 315 1.71 -6.01 -13.63
C LEU A 315 1.27 -7.26 -12.84
N GLN A 316 1.62 -8.46 -13.31
CA GLN A 316 1.40 -9.71 -12.56
C GLN A 316 2.13 -9.68 -11.22
N THR A 317 3.38 -9.24 -11.19
CA THR A 317 4.18 -9.06 -9.99
C THR A 317 3.57 -7.98 -9.08
N ARG A 318 3.03 -6.92 -9.66
CA ARG A 318 2.37 -5.81 -8.96
C ARG A 318 0.99 -6.18 -8.41
N ALA A 319 0.15 -6.87 -9.18
CA ALA A 319 -1.15 -7.36 -8.72
C ALA A 319 -1.01 -8.37 -7.57
N ALA A 320 0.01 -9.21 -7.60
CA ALA A 320 0.38 -10.06 -6.48
C ALA A 320 0.84 -9.25 -5.25
N LYS A 321 1.59 -8.14 -5.46
CA LYS A 321 2.10 -7.27 -4.38
C LYS A 321 1.04 -6.31 -3.82
N VAL A 322 0.15 -5.74 -4.64
CA VAL A 322 -0.95 -4.87 -4.16
C VAL A 322 -1.93 -5.63 -3.28
N ARG A 323 -2.22 -6.90 -3.60
CA ARG A 323 -2.94 -7.79 -2.69
C ARG A 323 -2.19 -8.04 -1.37
N GLN A 324 -0.87 -7.82 -1.35
CA GLN A 324 -0.02 -7.97 -0.18
C GLN A 324 0.13 -6.69 0.65
N SER A 325 -0.07 -5.49 0.08
CA SER A 325 0.20 -4.20 0.73
C SER A 325 -0.98 -3.58 1.48
N SER A 326 -2.18 -4.17 1.45
CA SER A 326 -3.35 -3.67 2.20
C SER A 326 -3.27 -3.87 3.70
N THR A 327 -2.27 -4.61 4.20
CA THR A 327 -2.03 -4.80 5.62
C THR A 327 -0.84 -3.96 6.06
N GLY A 328 -1.17 -2.96 6.87
CA GLY A 328 -0.26 -1.96 7.39
C GLY A 328 0.97 -2.53 8.09
N THR A 329 2.02 -1.75 8.06
CA THR A 329 3.23 -1.94 8.86
C THR A 329 2.88 -2.31 10.30
N SER A 330 3.23 -3.53 10.67
CA SER A 330 3.07 -4.12 11.99
C SER A 330 3.79 -3.27 13.04
N GLY A 331 3.09 -2.92 14.09
CA GLY A 331 3.59 -2.16 15.22
C GLY A 331 2.58 -1.13 15.71
N ALA A 332 2.01 -1.35 16.91
CA ALA A 332 1.05 -0.42 17.51
C ALA A 332 1.62 0.99 17.61
N GLN A 333 0.92 1.98 17.07
CA GLN A 333 1.31 3.38 17.16
C GLN A 333 1.15 3.86 18.61
N HIS A 334 2.27 4.20 19.26
CA HIS A 334 2.24 4.73 20.61
C HIS A 334 2.48 6.25 20.61
N ARG A 335 1.64 6.98 21.36
CA ARG A 335 1.83 8.41 21.60
C ARG A 335 2.95 8.59 22.64
N HIS A 336 4.04 9.21 22.23
CA HIS A 336 5.15 9.53 23.13
C HIS A 336 5.17 11.04 23.40
N GLN A 337 5.54 11.45 24.63
CA GLN A 337 5.50 12.86 25.00
C GLN A 337 6.74 13.65 24.54
N GLN A 338 7.86 12.99 24.26
CA GLN A 338 9.14 13.67 24.02
C GLN A 338 9.93 13.15 22.82
N ARG A 339 9.64 11.94 22.28
CA ARG A 339 10.42 11.31 21.21
C ARG A 339 9.54 10.74 20.12
N GLY A 340 10.00 10.84 18.87
CA GLY A 340 9.31 10.34 17.69
C GLY A 340 9.08 11.42 16.63
N ARG A 341 8.32 11.09 15.59
CA ARG A 341 7.95 12.02 14.53
C ARG A 341 6.84 12.96 15.06
N PRO A 342 6.98 14.29 14.92
CA PRO A 342 5.91 15.21 15.29
C PRO A 342 4.71 15.01 14.36
N THR A 343 3.52 14.77 14.94
CA THR A 343 2.28 14.50 14.18
C THR A 343 1.22 15.56 14.39
N GLY A 344 1.45 16.52 15.28
CA GLY A 344 0.49 17.59 15.55
C GLY A 344 0.79 18.31 16.84
N VAL A 345 -0.11 19.21 17.21
CA VAL A 345 -0.05 19.97 18.46
C VAL A 345 -1.34 19.77 19.24
N PHE A 346 -1.27 19.92 20.55
CA PHE A 346 -2.43 19.89 21.43
C PHE A 346 -2.25 20.86 22.59
N ARG A 347 -3.35 21.38 23.11
CA ARG A 347 -3.35 22.24 24.29
C ARG A 347 -2.91 21.43 25.51
N GLY A 348 -1.91 21.90 26.27
CA GLY A 348 -1.42 21.14 27.41
C GLY A 348 -0.56 21.93 28.37
N ASP A 349 -0.33 21.38 29.57
CA ASP A 349 0.52 22.00 30.58
C ASP A 349 1.99 21.50 30.41
N HIS A 350 2.91 22.43 30.20
CA HIS A 350 4.34 22.16 30.04
C HIS A 350 4.97 21.44 31.26
N ARG A 351 4.35 21.59 32.47
CA ARG A 351 4.79 20.91 33.71
C ARG A 351 4.66 19.39 33.65
N ARG A 352 3.87 18.85 32.71
CA ARG A 352 3.70 17.41 32.50
C ARG A 352 4.74 16.81 31.56
N GLY A 353 5.81 17.54 31.20
CA GLY A 353 6.97 16.99 30.49
C GLY A 353 6.86 16.98 28.96
N GLY A 354 5.87 17.63 28.36
CA GLY A 354 5.74 17.78 26.91
C GLY A 354 6.63 18.91 26.35
N ARG A 355 7.06 18.80 25.09
CA ARG A 355 7.81 19.83 24.40
C ARG A 355 6.87 20.92 23.89
N VAL A 356 7.08 22.17 24.34
CA VAL A 356 6.27 23.33 23.92
C VAL A 356 6.47 23.62 22.44
N ASN A 357 5.36 23.80 21.72
CA ASN A 357 5.38 24.30 20.35
C ASN A 357 5.20 25.82 20.39
N ILE A 358 6.30 26.53 20.19
CA ILE A 358 6.34 28.00 20.32
C ILE A 358 5.37 28.65 19.31
N LEU A 359 5.37 28.21 18.06
CA LEU A 359 4.54 28.78 17.00
C LEU A 359 3.06 28.63 17.28
N ALA A 360 2.62 27.42 17.68
CA ALA A 360 1.22 27.18 18.03
C ALA A 360 0.79 27.94 19.29
N THR A 361 1.67 28.06 20.28
CA THR A 361 1.45 28.86 21.49
C THR A 361 1.28 30.35 21.15
N LEU A 362 2.12 30.90 20.28
CA LEU A 362 2.00 32.27 19.82
C LEU A 362 0.72 32.51 19.03
N ARG A 363 0.34 31.57 18.16
CA ARG A 363 -0.92 31.64 17.40
C ARG A 363 -2.14 31.66 18.32
N ALA A 364 -2.14 30.82 19.35
CA ALA A 364 -3.22 30.80 20.34
C ALA A 364 -3.28 32.09 21.19
N ALA A 365 -2.13 32.70 21.49
CA ALA A 365 -2.05 33.91 22.29
C ALA A 365 -2.37 35.19 21.49
N ALA A 366 -2.08 35.24 20.19
CA ALA A 366 -2.16 36.41 19.34
C ALA A 366 -3.53 37.13 19.32
N PRO A 367 -4.68 36.42 19.14
CA PRO A 367 -6.01 37.04 19.11
C PRO A 367 -6.39 37.73 20.42
N TRP A 368 -5.83 37.28 21.55
CA TRP A 368 -6.16 37.76 22.88
C TRP A 368 -5.34 38.99 23.33
N GLN A 369 -4.31 39.39 22.59
CA GLN A 369 -3.41 40.43 23.01
C GLN A 369 -4.11 41.80 23.21
N PRO A 370 -5.07 42.25 22.36
CA PRO A 370 -5.75 43.51 22.59
C PRO A 370 -6.52 43.58 23.90
N LEU A 371 -7.22 42.45 24.24
CA LEU A 371 -7.99 42.37 25.48
C LEU A 371 -7.07 42.38 26.71
N ARG A 372 -6.01 41.56 26.68
CA ARG A 372 -5.03 41.40 27.76
C ARG A 372 -4.27 42.71 28.05
N ARG A 373 -3.96 43.49 26.99
CA ARG A 373 -3.35 44.84 27.13
C ARG A 373 -4.29 45.80 27.86
N ARG A 374 -5.61 45.76 27.58
CA ARG A 374 -6.60 46.55 28.25
C ARG A 374 -6.79 46.18 29.73
N GLU A 375 -6.75 44.87 30.03
CA GLU A 375 -6.89 44.38 31.39
C GLU A 375 -5.72 44.77 32.31
N ARG A 376 -4.50 44.88 31.78
CA ARG A 376 -3.30 45.05 32.62
C ARG A 376 -2.80 46.50 32.73
N GLY A 377 -3.11 47.38 31.81
CA GLY A 377 -2.67 48.76 31.83
C GLY A 377 -1.16 49.01 31.70
N ASP A 378 -0.37 47.96 31.40
CA ASP A 378 1.11 48.03 31.28
C ASP A 378 1.55 48.06 29.81
N PRO A 379 2.07 49.19 29.28
CA PRO A 379 2.46 49.32 27.89
C PRO A 379 3.80 48.67 27.52
N LEU A 380 4.61 48.25 28.50
CA LEU A 380 5.97 47.78 28.26
C LEU A 380 6.08 46.31 27.81
N ARG A 381 5.09 45.48 28.08
CA ARG A 381 5.08 44.08 27.63
C ARG A 381 4.42 43.94 26.28
N LYS A 382 5.21 43.63 25.28
CA LYS A 382 4.76 43.46 23.88
C LYS A 382 3.88 42.21 23.67
N LEU A 383 4.04 41.15 24.46
CA LEU A 383 3.33 39.89 24.31
C LEU A 383 3.03 39.24 25.69
N GLU A 384 1.76 38.84 25.90
CA GLU A 384 1.33 38.15 27.10
C GLU A 384 0.84 36.73 26.74
N ILE A 385 1.58 35.71 27.20
CA ILE A 385 1.22 34.29 27.03
C ILE A 385 0.67 33.77 28.36
N ARG A 386 -0.55 33.23 28.34
CA ARG A 386 -1.19 32.60 29.49
C ARG A 386 -1.05 31.07 29.41
N ARG A 387 -1.26 30.36 30.52
CA ARG A 387 -1.21 28.89 30.56
C ARG A 387 -2.13 28.23 29.54
N GLU A 388 -3.26 28.87 29.26
CA GLU A 388 -4.27 28.42 28.32
C GLU A 388 -3.80 28.43 26.86
N ASP A 389 -2.81 29.26 26.55
CA ASP A 389 -2.25 29.38 25.20
C ASP A 389 -1.20 28.32 24.91
N ILE A 390 -0.71 27.61 25.96
CA ILE A 390 0.40 26.67 25.81
C ILE A 390 -0.03 25.45 25.01
N HIS A 391 0.63 25.24 23.89
CA HIS A 391 0.49 24.08 23.02
C HIS A 391 1.75 23.24 23.06
N LEU A 392 1.55 21.92 23.18
CA LEU A 392 2.60 20.93 23.20
C LEU A 392 2.64 20.16 21.88
N THR A 393 3.85 19.82 21.43
CA THR A 393 4.02 18.98 20.24
C THR A 393 3.67 17.53 20.57
N ARG A 394 2.83 16.91 19.74
CA ARG A 394 2.49 15.48 19.81
C ARG A 394 3.50 14.72 18.97
N TYR A 395 4.11 13.70 19.57
CA TYR A 395 5.02 12.80 18.88
C TYR A 395 4.38 11.43 18.71
N GLN A 396 4.69 10.77 17.61
CA GLN A 396 4.29 9.42 17.32
C GLN A 396 5.54 8.59 17.01
N GLN A 397 5.69 7.48 17.70
CA GLN A 397 6.77 6.51 17.48
C GLN A 397 6.13 5.16 17.17
N ARG A 398 6.63 4.47 16.16
CA ARG A 398 6.27 3.07 15.91
C ARG A 398 7.03 2.21 16.91
N ARG A 399 6.35 1.27 17.53
CA ARG A 399 7.00 0.26 18.35
C ARG A 399 7.69 -0.74 17.44
N GLU A 400 8.82 -1.23 17.89
CA GLU A 400 9.47 -2.38 17.25
C GLU A 400 8.59 -3.61 17.42
N SER A 401 8.56 -4.49 16.44
CA SER A 401 7.87 -5.77 16.49
C SER A 401 8.86 -6.92 16.53
N LEU A 402 8.52 -7.97 17.28
CA LEU A 402 9.29 -9.20 17.40
C LEU A 402 8.38 -10.38 17.06
N THR A 403 8.78 -11.16 16.06
CA THR A 403 8.13 -12.42 15.69
C THR A 403 8.97 -13.59 16.20
N LEU A 404 8.40 -14.39 17.09
CA LEU A 404 9.02 -15.60 17.60
C LEU A 404 8.55 -16.81 16.79
N PHE A 405 9.48 -17.49 16.16
CA PHE A 405 9.25 -18.82 15.57
C PHE A 405 9.58 -19.88 16.62
N VAL A 406 8.60 -20.72 16.94
CA VAL A 406 8.72 -21.82 17.89
C VAL A 406 8.51 -23.11 17.12
N VAL A 407 9.59 -23.87 16.92
CA VAL A 407 9.63 -24.97 15.96
C VAL A 407 9.84 -26.30 16.69
N ASP A 408 8.92 -27.23 16.47
CA ASP A 408 9.03 -28.61 16.87
C ASP A 408 10.05 -29.32 15.98
N ALA A 409 11.19 -29.66 16.54
CA ALA A 409 12.26 -30.39 15.88
C ALA A 409 12.25 -31.89 16.22
N SER A 410 11.22 -32.40 16.92
CA SER A 410 11.08 -33.80 17.29
C SER A 410 10.65 -34.66 16.10
N GLY A 411 11.24 -35.83 15.94
CA GLY A 411 10.90 -36.81 14.92
C GLY A 411 11.47 -36.58 13.51
N SER A 412 11.87 -37.63 12.84
CA SER A 412 12.43 -37.61 11.47
C SER A 412 11.42 -37.15 10.42
N ALA A 413 10.15 -37.42 10.62
CA ALA A 413 9.06 -37.01 9.74
C ALA A 413 8.70 -35.52 9.89
N ALA A 414 9.00 -34.87 11.04
CA ALA A 414 8.81 -33.44 11.23
C ALA A 414 9.80 -32.63 10.41
N MET A 415 11.06 -33.09 10.30
CA MET A 415 12.10 -32.44 9.49
C MET A 415 11.83 -32.52 7.99
N GLN A 416 11.30 -33.63 7.50
CA GLN A 416 10.96 -33.78 6.09
C GLN A 416 9.78 -32.87 5.73
N ARG A 417 8.81 -32.73 6.64
CA ARG A 417 7.66 -31.82 6.50
C ARG A 417 8.04 -30.34 6.69
N LEU A 418 9.02 -30.07 7.56
CA LEU A 418 9.59 -28.73 7.68
C LEU A 418 10.36 -28.34 6.40
N ALA A 419 10.96 -29.30 5.70
CA ALA A 419 11.57 -29.09 4.40
C ALA A 419 10.52 -28.75 3.30
N GLU A 420 9.35 -29.40 3.32
CA GLU A 420 8.20 -29.05 2.47
C GLU A 420 7.60 -27.68 2.86
N ALA A 421 7.51 -27.42 4.17
CA ALA A 421 7.09 -26.12 4.70
C ALA A 421 8.19 -25.04 4.60
N LYS A 422 9.43 -25.40 4.28
CA LYS A 422 10.58 -24.48 4.23
C LYS A 422 10.31 -23.27 3.34
N GLY A 423 9.66 -23.48 2.19
CA GLY A 423 9.24 -22.38 1.31
C GLY A 423 8.27 -21.41 1.99
N ALA A 424 7.31 -21.92 2.77
CA ALA A 424 6.34 -21.10 3.50
C ALA A 424 7.01 -20.32 4.65
N VAL A 425 7.89 -20.99 5.42
CA VAL A 425 8.63 -20.34 6.51
C VAL A 425 9.65 -19.33 5.97
N GLU A 426 10.30 -19.59 4.84
CA GLU A 426 11.17 -18.63 4.17
C GLU A 426 10.44 -17.40 3.68
N LEU A 427 9.21 -17.57 3.15
CA LEU A 427 8.35 -16.45 2.77
C LEU A 427 7.93 -15.62 4.00
N LEU A 428 7.65 -16.27 5.12
CA LEU A 428 7.34 -15.61 6.38
C LEU A 428 8.52 -14.81 6.93
N LEU A 429 9.70 -15.41 6.90
CA LEU A 429 10.94 -14.73 7.30
C LEU A 429 11.25 -13.55 6.38
N ALA A 430 11.01 -13.69 5.08
CA ALA A 430 11.15 -12.60 4.12
C ALA A 430 10.16 -11.47 4.41
N ASP A 431 8.91 -11.79 4.75
CA ASP A 431 7.89 -10.81 5.14
C ASP A 431 8.27 -10.04 6.41
N CYS A 432 8.77 -10.74 7.45
CA CYS A 432 9.27 -10.12 8.67
C CYS A 432 10.46 -9.18 8.38
N TYR A 433 11.35 -9.57 7.48
CA TYR A 433 12.48 -8.74 7.06
C TYR A 433 12.02 -7.47 6.32
N VAL A 434 11.05 -7.61 5.40
CA VAL A 434 10.43 -6.49 4.67
C VAL A 434 9.82 -5.48 5.65
N ARG A 435 9.17 -5.96 6.71
CA ARG A 435 8.57 -5.11 7.75
C ARG A 435 9.60 -4.53 8.72
N ARG A 436 10.87 -4.91 8.62
CA ARG A 436 11.95 -4.60 9.58
C ARG A 436 11.66 -5.11 11.00
N ASP A 437 10.86 -6.16 11.11
CA ASP A 437 10.59 -6.84 12.36
C ASP A 437 11.84 -7.58 12.86
N GLN A 438 11.98 -7.70 14.15
CA GLN A 438 12.96 -8.62 14.73
C GLN A 438 12.40 -10.03 14.67
N VAL A 439 13.25 -10.99 14.39
CA VAL A 439 12.92 -12.41 14.35
C VAL A 439 13.75 -13.14 15.38
N ALA A 440 13.13 -14.04 16.15
CA ALA A 440 13.81 -14.98 17.03
C ALA A 440 13.34 -16.40 16.72
N LEU A 441 14.19 -17.40 16.97
CA LEU A 441 13.90 -18.81 16.72
C LEU A 441 14.16 -19.62 17.97
N ILE A 442 13.11 -20.31 18.41
CA ILE A 442 13.15 -21.31 19.47
C ILE A 442 12.95 -22.66 18.80
N ALA A 443 13.82 -23.61 19.10
CA ALA A 443 13.60 -25.02 18.75
C ALA A 443 13.46 -25.86 20.01
N PHE A 444 12.61 -26.88 19.97
CA PHE A 444 12.44 -27.78 21.09
C PHE A 444 12.47 -29.23 20.62
N ARG A 445 13.25 -30.02 21.34
CA ARG A 445 13.46 -31.46 21.12
C ARG A 445 14.04 -32.13 22.36
N ASP A 446 14.02 -33.45 22.39
CA ASP A 446 14.53 -34.25 23.49
C ASP A 446 13.91 -33.87 24.84
N GLU A 447 14.61 -33.20 25.71
CA GLU A 447 14.14 -32.80 27.05
C GLU A 447 14.08 -31.27 27.23
N MET A 448 14.55 -30.49 26.25
CA MET A 448 14.72 -29.03 26.40
C MET A 448 14.21 -28.24 25.21
N ALA A 449 13.91 -26.97 25.50
CA ALA A 449 13.71 -25.94 24.49
C ALA A 449 14.89 -24.95 24.51
N GLU A 450 15.39 -24.57 23.35
CA GLU A 450 16.54 -23.71 23.21
C GLU A 450 16.26 -22.52 22.29
N LEU A 451 16.77 -21.35 22.67
CA LEU A 451 16.75 -20.15 21.82
C LEU A 451 17.93 -20.21 20.83
N LEU A 452 17.70 -20.77 19.66
CA LEU A 452 18.73 -20.92 18.62
C LEU A 452 19.12 -19.61 17.97
N LEU A 453 18.17 -18.68 17.86
CA LEU A 453 18.42 -17.37 17.30
C LEU A 453 17.83 -16.29 18.21
N PRO A 454 18.67 -15.48 18.88
CA PRO A 454 18.18 -14.34 19.63
C PRO A 454 17.56 -13.29 18.69
N PRO A 455 16.72 -12.36 19.21
CA PRO A 455 16.08 -11.35 18.41
C PRO A 455 17.05 -10.62 17.47
N THR A 456 16.82 -10.74 16.17
CA THR A 456 17.69 -10.18 15.11
C THR A 456 16.87 -9.71 13.93
N ARG A 457 17.41 -8.74 13.16
CA ARG A 457 16.87 -8.30 11.88
C ARG A 457 17.59 -8.94 10.67
N SER A 458 18.51 -9.86 10.91
CA SER A 458 19.27 -10.50 9.85
C SER A 458 18.55 -11.72 9.28
N LEU A 459 17.97 -11.58 8.08
CA LEU A 459 17.34 -12.68 7.35
C LEU A 459 18.31 -13.84 7.09
N VAL A 460 19.58 -13.52 6.79
CA VAL A 460 20.61 -14.53 6.51
C VAL A 460 20.87 -15.40 7.75
N ARG A 461 20.94 -14.81 8.93
CA ARG A 461 21.09 -15.56 10.19
C ARG A 461 19.87 -16.42 10.48
N ALA A 462 18.66 -15.87 10.26
CA ALA A 462 17.40 -16.59 10.46
C ALA A 462 17.30 -17.82 9.54
N LYS A 463 17.59 -17.66 8.25
CA LYS A 463 17.61 -18.77 7.27
C LYS A 463 18.67 -19.81 7.64
N LYS A 464 19.86 -19.39 8.04
CA LYS A 464 20.96 -20.31 8.44
C LYS A 464 20.59 -21.09 9.70
N ALA A 465 20.01 -20.43 10.72
CA ALA A 465 19.56 -21.07 11.93
C ALA A 465 18.43 -22.10 11.66
N LEU A 466 17.47 -21.75 10.80
CA LEU A 466 16.40 -22.67 10.40
C LEU A 466 16.93 -23.88 9.60
N ALA A 467 17.91 -23.66 8.72
CA ALA A 467 18.52 -24.74 7.93
C ALA A 467 19.38 -25.68 8.78
N ALA A 468 19.93 -25.20 9.90
CA ALA A 468 20.80 -25.95 10.82
C ALA A 468 20.00 -26.68 11.92
N LEU A 469 18.66 -26.67 11.91
CA LEU A 469 17.82 -27.35 12.89
C LEU A 469 18.11 -28.85 12.88
N PRO A 470 18.59 -29.42 13.99
CA PRO A 470 18.77 -30.87 14.11
C PRO A 470 17.41 -31.53 14.36
N GLY A 471 17.08 -32.61 13.67
CA GLY A 471 15.82 -33.35 13.81
C GLY A 471 15.94 -34.56 14.72
N GLY A 472 14.84 -34.93 15.37
CA GLY A 472 14.69 -36.16 16.17
C GLY A 472 14.49 -35.90 17.67
N GLY A 473 14.13 -36.94 18.40
CA GLY A 473 13.93 -36.92 19.85
C GLY A 473 12.48 -36.78 20.31
N ALA A 474 12.30 -36.46 21.60
CA ALA A 474 11.01 -36.24 22.23
C ALA A 474 10.55 -34.76 22.11
N THR A 475 9.32 -34.46 22.53
CA THR A 475 8.66 -33.17 22.33
C THR A 475 8.40 -32.46 23.67
N PRO A 476 9.30 -31.61 24.17
CA PRO A 476 9.15 -30.85 25.41
C PRO A 476 8.34 -29.56 25.18
N MET A 477 7.07 -29.69 24.78
CA MET A 477 6.18 -28.58 24.45
C MET A 477 6.03 -27.57 25.59
N ALA A 478 5.89 -28.07 26.83
CA ALA A 478 5.72 -27.20 27.99
C ALA A 478 6.92 -26.27 28.18
N ALA A 479 8.15 -26.79 28.05
CA ALA A 479 9.38 -26.00 28.15
C ALA A 479 9.47 -24.94 27.04
N ALA A 480 9.05 -25.28 25.81
CA ALA A 480 9.01 -24.34 24.68
C ALA A 480 8.05 -23.16 24.95
N LEU A 481 6.86 -23.43 25.47
CA LEU A 481 5.87 -22.41 25.78
C LEU A 481 6.30 -21.51 26.94
N GLU A 482 6.94 -22.05 27.96
CA GLU A 482 7.50 -21.26 29.07
C GLU A 482 8.65 -20.36 28.58
N LEU A 483 9.57 -20.88 27.76
CA LEU A 483 10.65 -20.06 27.17
C LEU A 483 10.08 -18.96 26.25
N THR A 484 9.05 -19.28 25.49
CA THR A 484 8.33 -18.31 24.64
C THR A 484 7.74 -17.19 25.49
N ARG A 485 7.07 -17.52 26.58
CA ARG A 485 6.52 -16.55 27.53
C ARG A 485 7.60 -15.63 28.09
N ASP A 486 8.72 -16.18 28.54
CA ASP A 486 9.81 -15.41 29.15
C ASP A 486 10.41 -14.40 28.16
N ILE A 487 10.55 -14.77 26.89
CA ILE A 487 11.04 -13.86 25.85
C ILE A 487 10.01 -12.76 25.57
N ILE A 488 8.71 -13.11 25.48
CA ILE A 488 7.62 -12.15 25.30
C ILE A 488 7.57 -11.15 26.44
N GLU A 489 7.70 -11.59 27.69
CA GLU A 489 7.72 -10.70 28.86
C GLU A 489 8.88 -9.71 28.80
N ARG A 490 10.08 -10.19 28.44
CA ARG A 490 11.27 -9.32 28.30
C ARG A 490 11.07 -8.29 27.20
N ALA A 491 10.58 -8.71 26.04
CA ALA A 491 10.31 -7.81 24.91
C ALA A 491 9.21 -6.80 25.23
N SER A 492 8.14 -7.20 25.92
CA SER A 492 7.07 -6.32 26.36
C SER A 492 7.55 -5.24 27.34
N LYS A 493 8.45 -5.58 28.27
CA LYS A 493 9.09 -4.61 29.19
C LYS A 493 9.93 -3.57 28.43
N GLN A 494 10.46 -3.92 27.27
CA GLN A 494 11.19 -3.02 26.38
C GLN A 494 10.26 -2.21 25.45
N GLY A 495 8.96 -2.45 25.52
CA GLY A 495 7.95 -1.76 24.70
C GLY A 495 7.82 -2.31 23.29
N THR A 496 8.36 -3.49 23.00
CA THR A 496 8.28 -4.19 21.72
C THR A 496 6.93 -4.92 21.62
N THR A 497 6.26 -4.80 20.48
CA THR A 497 5.06 -5.60 20.19
C THR A 497 5.50 -7.00 19.77
N THR A 498 4.94 -8.04 20.40
CA THR A 498 5.35 -9.42 20.16
C THR A 498 4.24 -10.25 19.54
N GLN A 499 4.63 -11.18 18.68
CA GLN A 499 3.79 -12.24 18.14
C GLN A 499 4.58 -13.55 18.09
N TYR A 500 3.92 -14.70 18.14
CA TYR A 500 4.58 -15.99 17.99
C TYR A 500 3.90 -16.88 16.95
N ILE A 501 4.70 -17.72 16.31
CA ILE A 501 4.29 -18.72 15.32
C ILE A 501 4.81 -20.06 15.80
N LEU A 502 3.90 -20.93 16.26
CA LEU A 502 4.20 -22.26 16.74
C LEU A 502 3.98 -23.29 15.62
N LEU A 503 5.04 -24.00 15.24
CA LEU A 503 5.00 -25.09 14.27
C LEU A 503 5.11 -26.41 15.03
N THR A 504 4.03 -27.20 15.08
CA THR A 504 3.98 -28.46 15.83
C THR A 504 2.87 -29.38 15.31
N ASP A 505 2.95 -30.67 15.60
CA ASP A 505 1.85 -31.64 15.41
C ASP A 505 0.94 -31.76 16.65
N GLY A 506 1.18 -30.94 17.67
CA GLY A 506 0.44 -30.94 18.93
C GLY A 506 0.84 -32.03 19.91
N ALA A 507 1.88 -32.82 19.62
CA ALA A 507 2.37 -33.81 20.56
C ALA A 507 3.10 -33.13 21.74
N ALA A 508 2.97 -33.69 22.94
CA ALA A 508 3.70 -33.30 24.14
C ALA A 508 3.98 -34.54 24.95
N ASN A 509 5.20 -35.01 24.96
CA ASN A 509 5.57 -36.27 25.59
C ASN A 509 6.64 -36.16 26.67
N VAL A 510 7.10 -34.90 26.95
CA VAL A 510 8.04 -34.60 28.04
C VAL A 510 7.38 -33.60 28.98
N ALA A 511 7.40 -33.89 30.27
CA ALA A 511 6.93 -33.03 31.33
C ALA A 511 7.98 -31.92 31.66
N LEU A 512 7.61 -30.89 32.41
CA LEU A 512 8.54 -29.82 32.81
C LEU A 512 9.71 -30.28 33.68
N ASP A 513 9.56 -31.42 34.39
CA ASP A 513 10.61 -32.05 35.17
C ASP A 513 11.60 -32.89 34.33
N GLY A 514 11.43 -32.93 33.01
CA GLY A 514 12.25 -33.71 32.08
C GLY A 514 11.83 -35.15 31.93
N THR A 515 10.82 -35.62 32.67
CA THR A 515 10.35 -37.01 32.57
C THR A 515 9.59 -37.24 31.24
N ARG A 516 9.87 -38.35 30.57
CA ARG A 516 9.18 -38.78 29.35
C ARG A 516 7.84 -39.44 29.73
N ASN A 517 6.83 -38.61 29.91
CA ASN A 517 5.47 -39.05 30.23
C ASN A 517 4.46 -38.22 29.43
N ARG A 518 3.69 -38.88 28.56
CA ARG A 518 2.77 -38.19 27.66
C ARG A 518 1.61 -37.51 28.38
N GLU A 519 1.06 -38.09 29.45
CA GLU A 519 -0.05 -37.50 30.18
C GLU A 519 0.42 -36.27 30.98
N ALA A 520 1.57 -36.39 31.66
CA ALA A 520 2.19 -35.29 32.40
C ALA A 520 2.62 -34.17 31.44
N GLY A 521 3.30 -34.51 30.33
CA GLY A 521 3.73 -33.55 29.33
C GLY A 521 2.56 -32.79 28.69
N THR A 522 1.45 -33.48 28.38
CA THR A 522 0.25 -32.82 27.84
C THR A 522 -0.39 -31.89 28.87
N ARG A 523 -0.47 -32.28 30.12
CA ARG A 523 -1.01 -31.46 31.21
C ARG A 523 -0.17 -30.19 31.43
N ASP A 524 1.14 -30.36 31.46
CA ASP A 524 2.10 -29.27 31.63
C ASP A 524 2.07 -28.31 30.45
N ALA A 525 1.98 -28.83 29.20
CA ALA A 525 1.85 -28.04 27.99
C ALA A 525 0.58 -27.18 28.01
N LEU A 526 -0.57 -27.76 28.38
CA LEU A 526 -1.82 -27.01 28.50
C LEU A 526 -1.76 -25.95 29.62
N THR A 527 -1.03 -26.23 30.71
CA THR A 527 -0.84 -25.27 31.80
C THR A 527 0.04 -24.11 31.35
N ALA A 528 1.15 -24.38 30.65
CA ALA A 528 2.02 -23.38 30.06
C ALA A 528 1.28 -22.55 28.99
N ALA A 529 0.46 -23.21 28.16
CA ALA A 529 -0.38 -22.56 27.15
C ALA A 529 -1.36 -21.54 27.78
N ARG A 530 -2.04 -21.90 28.88
CA ARG A 530 -2.93 -20.97 29.61
C ARG A 530 -2.18 -19.78 30.19
N ARG A 531 -0.96 -19.98 30.70
CA ARG A 531 -0.12 -18.89 31.20
C ARG A 531 0.29 -17.94 30.07
N LEU A 532 0.70 -18.47 28.92
CA LEU A 532 1.04 -17.68 27.75
C LEU A 532 -0.18 -16.91 27.20
N ALA A 533 -1.36 -17.52 27.17
CA ALA A 533 -2.62 -16.90 26.75
C ALA A 533 -3.08 -15.73 27.65
N GLY A 534 -2.52 -15.60 28.85
CA GLY A 534 -2.72 -14.47 29.77
C GLY A 534 -2.00 -13.19 29.32
N HIS A 535 -1.06 -13.25 28.38
CA HIS A 535 -0.37 -12.08 27.85
C HIS A 535 -1.09 -11.52 26.61
N PRO A 536 -1.05 -10.20 26.39
CA PRO A 536 -1.63 -9.56 25.21
C PRO A 536 -0.73 -9.78 23.97
N VAL A 537 -0.69 -11.01 23.47
CA VAL A 537 0.16 -11.42 22.35
C VAL A 537 -0.65 -12.18 21.32
N SER A 538 -0.40 -11.91 20.05
CA SER A 538 -1.02 -12.65 18.95
C SER A 538 -0.25 -13.95 18.69
N GLY A 539 -0.95 -15.07 18.64
CA GLY A 539 -0.40 -16.40 18.40
C GLY A 539 -0.97 -17.07 17.16
N LEU A 540 -0.11 -17.76 16.43
CA LEU A 540 -0.47 -18.62 15.32
C LEU A 540 0.06 -20.02 15.58
N VAL A 541 -0.80 -21.02 15.46
CA VAL A 541 -0.42 -22.44 15.58
C VAL A 541 -0.58 -23.10 14.22
N ILE A 542 0.53 -23.58 13.68
CA ILE A 542 0.60 -24.27 12.39
C ILE A 542 0.77 -25.76 12.66
N ASP A 543 -0.27 -26.51 12.33
CA ASP A 543 -0.27 -27.97 12.47
C ASP A 543 0.55 -28.61 11.33
N THR A 544 1.64 -29.26 11.70
CA THR A 544 2.57 -29.94 10.78
C THR A 544 2.22 -31.42 10.57
N ALA A 545 1.13 -31.94 11.17
CA ALA A 545 0.72 -33.32 11.01
C ALA A 545 0.21 -33.60 9.58
N GLN A 546 0.45 -34.82 9.04
CA GLN A 546 -0.07 -35.24 7.73
C GLN A 546 -1.61 -35.22 7.68
N ARG A 547 -2.24 -35.54 8.79
CA ARG A 547 -3.69 -35.44 8.98
C ARG A 547 -3.93 -34.56 10.19
N PRO A 548 -4.74 -33.50 10.08
CA PRO A 548 -5.03 -32.61 11.19
C PRO A 548 -5.46 -33.37 12.43
N GLN A 549 -4.75 -33.12 13.54
CA GLN A 549 -5.01 -33.80 14.80
C GLN A 549 -5.76 -32.86 15.75
N PRO A 550 -6.75 -33.38 16.52
CA PRO A 550 -7.49 -32.58 17.51
C PRO A 550 -6.57 -31.85 18.50
N ARG A 551 -5.45 -32.46 18.87
CA ARG A 551 -4.49 -31.94 19.87
C ARG A 551 -3.88 -30.59 19.50
N ALA A 552 -3.49 -30.39 18.23
CA ALA A 552 -2.92 -29.13 17.78
C ALA A 552 -3.99 -28.03 17.79
N ARG A 553 -5.25 -28.39 17.50
CA ARG A 553 -6.39 -27.49 17.59
C ARG A 553 -6.72 -27.14 19.05
N ASP A 554 -6.78 -28.13 19.95
CA ASP A 554 -7.03 -27.91 21.38
C ASP A 554 -5.94 -27.03 22.01
N LEU A 555 -4.69 -27.19 21.57
CA LEU A 555 -3.57 -26.34 21.98
C LEU A 555 -3.75 -24.91 21.47
N ALA A 556 -4.15 -24.73 20.21
CA ALA A 556 -4.41 -23.41 19.63
C ALA A 556 -5.57 -22.69 20.35
N ASP A 557 -6.65 -23.40 20.65
CA ASP A 557 -7.80 -22.88 21.41
C ASP A 557 -7.38 -22.48 22.83
N THR A 558 -6.54 -23.27 23.49
CA THR A 558 -6.01 -22.98 24.83
C THR A 558 -5.11 -21.74 24.80
N LEU A 559 -4.30 -21.59 23.77
CA LEU A 559 -3.43 -20.44 23.52
C LEU A 559 -4.19 -19.19 23.04
N ARG A 560 -5.51 -19.30 22.74
CA ARG A 560 -6.31 -18.28 22.08
C ARG A 560 -5.69 -17.80 20.77
N GLY A 561 -4.98 -18.70 20.08
CA GLY A 561 -4.28 -18.45 18.83
C GLY A 561 -5.09 -18.90 17.62
N THR A 562 -4.69 -18.45 16.45
CA THR A 562 -5.28 -18.89 15.18
C THR A 562 -4.68 -20.24 14.78
N TYR A 563 -5.53 -21.22 14.44
CA TYR A 563 -5.11 -22.55 13.98
C TYR A 563 -5.07 -22.63 12.46
N ILE A 564 -3.99 -23.21 11.89
CA ILE A 564 -3.84 -23.49 10.46
C ILE A 564 -3.27 -24.90 10.27
N ALA A 565 -3.93 -25.72 9.44
CA ALA A 565 -3.41 -27.03 9.04
C ALA A 565 -2.56 -26.93 7.77
N LEU A 566 -1.28 -27.34 7.83
CA LEU A 566 -0.32 -27.22 6.74
C LEU A 566 -0.68 -28.02 5.47
N PRO A 567 -1.24 -29.26 5.55
CA PRO A 567 -1.55 -30.06 4.37
C PRO A 567 -2.60 -29.46 3.43
N LYS A 568 -3.33 -28.43 3.87
CA LYS A 568 -4.34 -27.69 3.10
C LYS A 568 -3.97 -26.25 2.82
N ALA A 569 -2.85 -25.79 3.35
CA ALA A 569 -2.44 -24.39 3.24
C ALA A 569 -1.38 -24.24 2.15
N ASP A 570 -1.81 -23.75 0.99
CA ASP A 570 -0.88 -23.15 0.03
C ASP A 570 -0.10 -22.02 0.74
N ALA A 571 1.20 -21.85 0.44
CA ALA A 571 2.07 -20.82 1.02
C ALA A 571 1.45 -19.42 0.97
N ARG A 572 0.59 -19.15 -0.01
CA ARG A 572 -0.19 -17.91 -0.17
C ARG A 572 -1.31 -17.77 0.87
N THR A 573 -1.99 -18.85 1.22
CA THR A 573 -3.06 -18.86 2.23
C THR A 573 -2.46 -18.66 3.62
N LEU A 574 -1.32 -19.30 3.91
CA LEU A 574 -0.57 -19.14 5.14
C LEU A 574 -0.15 -17.67 5.36
N ASN A 575 0.43 -17.06 4.35
CA ASN A 575 0.86 -15.66 4.40
C ASN A 575 -0.32 -14.70 4.62
N ARG A 576 -1.50 -14.97 4.02
CA ARG A 576 -2.73 -14.15 4.21
C ARG A 576 -3.23 -14.20 5.64
N THR A 577 -3.29 -15.39 6.24
CA THR A 577 -3.81 -15.58 7.60
C THR A 577 -2.86 -14.97 8.63
N ILE A 578 -1.55 -15.10 8.44
CA ILE A 578 -0.56 -14.47 9.31
C ILE A 578 -0.67 -12.96 9.27
N ARG A 579 -0.89 -12.38 8.11
CA ARG A 579 -1.14 -10.95 7.97
C ARG A 579 -2.41 -10.48 8.67
N ALA A 580 -3.48 -11.28 8.63
CA ALA A 580 -4.73 -10.99 9.34
C ALA A 580 -4.58 -11.04 10.86
N VAL A 581 -3.67 -11.89 11.38
CA VAL A 581 -3.38 -12.02 12.81
C VAL A 581 -2.36 -10.98 13.30
N SER A 582 -1.50 -10.48 12.40
CA SER A 582 -0.44 -9.49 12.70
C SER A 582 -0.89 -8.02 12.56
N GLY A 583 -2.10 -7.76 12.05
CA GLY A 583 -2.72 -6.42 11.90
C GLY A 583 -3.67 -6.16 13.01
#